data_a757399dcf5b64cf9f8d1ce75c41b3fb
#
_entry.id   a757399dcf5b64cf9f8d1ce75c41b3fb
#
_cell.length_a   1.000
_cell.length_b   1.000
_cell.length_c   1.000
_cell.angle_alpha   90.00
_cell.angle_beta   90.00
_cell.angle_gamma   90.00
#
_symmetry.space_group_name_H-M   'P 1'
#
loop_
_entity.id
_entity.type
_entity.pdbx_description
1 polymer ?
#
loop_
_entity_poly.entity_id
_entity_poly.type
_entity_poly.pdbx_seq_one_letter_code
_entity_poly.pdbx_strand_id
1 'polypeptide(L)'
;MSISVVPEGQLFLGIDGGGSKCKAVITDEAKNILGVGISGPANPLHGYEQTLNSVVHSAQLALEDANLSQTEIGNLIAGVGLAGVNLPSLFEKVAAWQHPFKQLYLTTDLHIACLGAHDGGDGAVMITGTGSCGFSWVNEKSLIIGGHGFPHGDLGSGAW
;
A
#
# COMPACT_ATOMS: atom_id res chain seq x y z
N MET A 1 -10.92 -23.92 -22.34
CA MET A 1 -11.20 -22.52 -21.95
C MET A 1 -11.68 -22.55 -20.51
N SER A 2 -10.85 -22.10 -19.59
CA SER A 2 -11.26 -21.91 -18.20
C SER A 2 -12.08 -20.62 -18.16
N ILE A 3 -13.38 -20.74 -17.90
CA ILE A 3 -14.23 -19.57 -17.66
C ILE A 3 -13.81 -19.09 -16.26
N SER A 4 -13.06 -17.97 -16.19
CA SER A 4 -12.82 -17.28 -14.95
C SER A 4 -14.17 -16.79 -14.42
N VAL A 5 -14.70 -17.44 -13.41
CA VAL A 5 -15.89 -16.97 -12.70
C VAL A 5 -15.42 -15.73 -11.93
N VAL A 6 -15.83 -14.54 -12.39
CA VAL A 6 -15.66 -13.32 -11.61
C VAL A 6 -16.46 -13.52 -10.32
N PRO A 7 -15.86 -13.39 -9.14
CA PRO A 7 -16.59 -13.50 -7.89
C PRO A 7 -17.76 -12.51 -7.89
N GLU A 8 -18.96 -12.96 -7.53
CA GLU A 8 -20.07 -12.03 -7.28
C GLU A 8 -19.72 -11.20 -6.04
N GLY A 9 -19.79 -9.87 -6.16
CA GLY A 9 -19.52 -8.96 -5.08
C GLY A 9 -18.43 -7.93 -5.39
N GLN A 10 -18.16 -7.06 -4.42
CA GLN A 10 -17.14 -6.03 -4.53
C GLN A 10 -15.74 -6.62 -4.26
N LEU A 11 -14.78 -6.30 -5.13
CA LEU A 11 -13.38 -6.65 -4.92
C LEU A 11 -12.61 -5.49 -4.30
N PHE A 12 -11.72 -5.82 -3.37
CA PHE A 12 -10.85 -4.88 -2.68
C PHE A 12 -9.39 -5.15 -3.03
N LEU A 13 -8.63 -4.08 -3.13
CA LEU A 13 -7.21 -4.11 -3.42
C LEU A 13 -6.45 -3.41 -2.30
N GLY A 14 -5.55 -4.11 -1.63
CA GLY A 14 -4.61 -3.54 -0.68
C GLY A 14 -3.23 -3.39 -1.33
N ILE A 15 -2.63 -2.22 -1.26
CA ILE A 15 -1.30 -1.95 -1.82
C ILE A 15 -0.37 -1.40 -0.74
N ASP A 16 0.80 -2.06 -0.60
CA ASP A 16 1.93 -1.64 0.21
C ASP A 16 3.10 -1.28 -0.69
N GLY A 17 3.39 0.02 -0.82
CA GLY A 17 4.43 0.56 -1.67
C GLY A 17 5.59 1.16 -0.89
N GLY A 18 6.76 0.53 -1.03
CA GLY A 18 8.00 0.92 -0.36
C GLY A 18 9.15 1.26 -1.32
N GLY A 19 10.30 1.55 -0.76
CA GLY A 19 11.51 1.91 -1.53
C GLY A 19 12.11 0.79 -2.37
N SER A 20 11.74 -0.47 -2.12
CA SER A 20 12.30 -1.64 -2.82
C SER A 20 11.28 -2.37 -3.68
N LYS A 21 10.02 -2.38 -3.28
CA LYS A 21 8.94 -3.12 -3.94
C LYS A 21 7.59 -2.49 -3.67
N CYS A 22 6.62 -2.88 -4.49
CA CYS A 22 5.20 -2.62 -4.31
C CYS A 22 4.46 -3.95 -4.31
N LYS A 23 3.73 -4.24 -3.25
CA LYS A 23 2.92 -5.46 -3.10
C LYS A 23 1.45 -5.12 -3.15
N ALA A 24 0.70 -5.84 -3.97
CA ALA A 24 -0.75 -5.74 -4.10
C ALA A 24 -1.40 -7.07 -3.69
N VAL A 25 -2.53 -6.99 -3.02
CA VAL A 25 -3.35 -8.16 -2.63
C VAL A 25 -4.80 -7.85 -2.98
N ILE A 26 -5.44 -8.73 -3.74
CA ILE A 26 -6.88 -8.65 -4.04
C ILE A 26 -7.64 -9.58 -3.10
N THR A 27 -8.72 -9.08 -2.52
CA THR A 27 -9.62 -9.87 -1.67
C THR A 27 -11.08 -9.69 -2.10
N ASP A 28 -11.91 -10.66 -1.73
CA ASP A 28 -13.36 -10.55 -1.74
C ASP A 28 -13.90 -9.85 -0.46
N GLU A 29 -15.23 -9.74 -0.34
CA GLU A 29 -15.91 -9.16 0.83
C GLU A 29 -15.71 -9.97 2.11
N ALA A 30 -15.43 -11.27 1.99
CA ALA A 30 -15.15 -12.17 3.11
C ALA A 30 -13.67 -12.14 3.53
N LYS A 31 -12.86 -11.23 2.94
CA LYS A 31 -11.41 -11.11 3.14
C LYS A 31 -10.59 -12.32 2.67
N ASN A 32 -11.15 -13.18 1.81
CA ASN A 32 -10.36 -14.25 1.18
C ASN A 32 -9.39 -13.63 0.18
N ILE A 33 -8.12 -14.03 0.24
CA ILE A 33 -7.11 -13.60 -0.73
C ILE A 33 -7.35 -14.33 -2.03
N LEU A 34 -7.56 -13.58 -3.11
CA LEU A 34 -7.80 -14.08 -4.45
C LEU A 34 -6.54 -14.06 -5.31
N GLY A 35 -5.70 -13.05 -5.13
CA GLY A 35 -4.45 -12.93 -5.87
C GLY A 35 -3.48 -11.93 -5.24
N VAL A 36 -2.20 -12.12 -5.54
CA VAL A 36 -1.09 -11.31 -5.05
C VAL A 36 -0.19 -10.90 -6.21
N GLY A 37 0.19 -9.62 -6.25
CA GLY A 37 1.14 -9.10 -7.24
C GLY A 37 2.28 -8.35 -6.57
N ILE A 38 3.50 -8.51 -7.09
CA ILE A 38 4.67 -7.79 -6.59
C ILE A 38 5.38 -7.13 -7.78
N SER A 39 5.57 -5.82 -7.69
CA SER A 39 6.25 -5.02 -8.68
C SER A 39 7.45 -4.28 -8.09
N GLY A 40 8.03 -3.34 -8.85
CA GLY A 40 9.17 -2.54 -8.47
C GLY A 40 8.91 -1.52 -7.35
N PRO A 41 9.89 -0.65 -7.07
CA PRO A 41 9.80 0.38 -6.03
C PRO A 41 8.60 1.31 -6.23
N ALA A 42 7.99 1.74 -5.12
CA ALA A 42 6.86 2.66 -5.09
C ALA A 42 7.01 3.68 -3.94
N ASN A 43 8.01 4.55 -4.06
CA ASN A 43 8.22 5.68 -3.17
C ASN A 43 8.32 6.96 -4.02
N PRO A 44 7.34 7.88 -3.96
CA PRO A 44 7.30 9.06 -4.82
C PRO A 44 8.43 10.06 -4.55
N LEU A 45 9.15 9.97 -3.42
CA LEU A 45 10.38 10.72 -3.17
C LEU A 45 11.50 10.37 -4.17
N HIS A 46 11.54 9.10 -4.61
CA HIS A 46 12.59 8.60 -5.50
C HIS A 46 12.15 8.55 -6.96
N GLY A 47 10.86 8.68 -7.24
CA GLY A 47 10.32 8.70 -8.60
C GLY A 47 8.80 8.65 -8.61
N TYR A 48 8.17 9.77 -8.96
CA TYR A 48 6.71 9.87 -8.98
C TYR A 48 6.09 8.94 -10.02
N GLU A 49 6.50 9.06 -11.30
CA GLU A 49 5.98 8.22 -12.38
C GLU A 49 6.27 6.74 -12.17
N GLN A 50 7.45 6.41 -11.66
CA GLN A 50 7.79 5.03 -11.30
C GLN A 50 6.86 4.48 -10.23
N THR A 51 6.53 5.29 -9.22
CA THR A 51 5.60 4.90 -8.15
C THR A 51 4.23 4.54 -8.72
N LEU A 52 3.66 5.41 -9.55
CA LEU A 52 2.35 5.17 -10.16
C LEU A 52 2.34 3.91 -11.03
N ASN A 53 3.38 3.74 -11.85
CA ASN A 53 3.55 2.55 -12.68
C ASN A 53 3.69 1.28 -11.83
N SER A 54 4.44 1.32 -10.74
CA SER A 54 4.59 0.17 -9.83
C SER A 54 3.28 -0.19 -9.15
N VAL A 55 2.49 0.80 -8.72
CA VAL A 55 1.16 0.60 -8.14
C VAL A 55 0.22 -0.09 -9.13
N VAL A 56 0.12 0.41 -10.36
CA VAL A 56 -0.72 -0.20 -11.41
C VAL A 56 -0.22 -1.60 -11.76
N HIS A 57 1.08 -1.77 -11.96
CA HIS A 57 1.67 -3.05 -12.33
C HIS A 57 1.47 -4.12 -11.26
N SER A 58 1.62 -3.78 -9.97
CA SER A 58 1.34 -4.73 -8.89
C SER A 58 -0.12 -5.18 -8.86
N ALA A 59 -1.06 -4.25 -9.13
CA ALA A 59 -2.48 -4.57 -9.24
C ALA A 59 -2.77 -5.48 -10.43
N GLN A 60 -2.16 -5.23 -11.58
CA GLN A 60 -2.28 -6.08 -12.77
C GLN A 60 -1.77 -7.51 -12.54
N LEU A 61 -0.61 -7.64 -11.87
CA LEU A 61 -0.06 -8.94 -11.49
C LEU A 61 -0.97 -9.68 -10.47
N ALA A 62 -1.60 -8.95 -9.56
CA ALA A 62 -2.55 -9.54 -8.61
C ALA A 62 -3.83 -10.02 -9.31
N LEU A 63 -4.31 -9.30 -10.34
CA LEU A 63 -5.43 -9.76 -11.19
C LEU A 63 -5.05 -11.02 -11.97
N GLU A 64 -3.85 -11.08 -12.51
CA GLU A 64 -3.34 -12.26 -13.22
C GLU A 64 -3.27 -13.49 -12.29
N ASP A 65 -2.70 -13.32 -11.10
CA ASP A 65 -2.59 -14.38 -10.09
C ASP A 65 -3.98 -14.87 -9.63
N ALA A 66 -4.96 -13.96 -9.54
CA ALA A 66 -6.36 -14.28 -9.26
C ALA A 66 -7.11 -14.93 -10.43
N ASN A 67 -6.50 -15.08 -11.61
CA ASN A 67 -7.14 -15.48 -12.87
C ASN A 67 -8.34 -14.57 -13.25
N LEU A 68 -8.25 -13.29 -12.94
CA LEU A 68 -9.25 -12.28 -13.28
C LEU A 68 -8.84 -11.51 -14.54
N SER A 69 -9.83 -10.95 -15.25
CA SER A 69 -9.57 -10.09 -16.40
C SER A 69 -8.89 -8.79 -15.96
N GLN A 70 -7.95 -8.28 -16.77
CA GLN A 70 -7.32 -6.98 -16.54
C GLN A 70 -8.32 -5.82 -16.55
N THR A 71 -9.49 -6.00 -17.16
CA THR A 71 -10.58 -5.00 -17.16
C THR A 71 -11.19 -4.82 -15.76
N GLU A 72 -11.04 -5.80 -14.86
CA GLU A 72 -11.52 -5.70 -13.47
C GLU A 72 -10.80 -4.64 -12.65
N ILE A 73 -9.66 -4.12 -13.11
CA ILE A 73 -8.95 -3.02 -12.42
C ILE A 73 -9.87 -1.83 -12.14
N GLY A 74 -10.80 -1.51 -13.06
CA GLY A 74 -11.79 -0.44 -12.91
C GLY A 74 -12.90 -0.73 -11.91
N ASN A 75 -13.00 -1.96 -11.40
CA ASN A 75 -13.97 -2.37 -10.39
C ASN A 75 -13.38 -2.50 -8.98
N LEU A 76 -12.04 -2.38 -8.84
CA LEU A 76 -11.35 -2.50 -7.57
C LEU A 76 -11.50 -1.24 -6.70
N ILE A 77 -11.86 -1.42 -5.42
CA ILE A 77 -11.69 -0.39 -4.39
C ILE A 77 -10.31 -0.57 -3.80
N ALA A 78 -9.44 0.41 -4.01
CA ALA A 78 -8.03 0.34 -3.65
C ALA A 78 -7.71 1.14 -2.38
N GLY A 79 -7.11 0.47 -1.37
CA GLY A 79 -6.42 1.08 -0.25
C GLY A 79 -4.92 1.06 -0.52
N VAL A 80 -4.29 2.22 -0.61
CA VAL A 80 -2.89 2.36 -1.02
C VAL A 80 -2.09 3.04 0.07
N GLY A 81 -1.14 2.30 0.66
CA GLY A 81 -0.16 2.82 1.60
C GLY A 81 1.20 2.97 0.93
N LEU A 82 1.74 4.17 0.93
CA LEU A 82 3.03 4.45 0.29
C LEU A 82 4.02 5.06 1.28
N ALA A 83 5.26 4.60 1.21
CA ALA A 83 6.38 5.33 1.79
C ALA A 83 6.52 6.71 1.10
N GLY A 84 6.95 7.72 1.85
CA GLY A 84 7.24 9.07 1.32
C GLY A 84 6.03 9.99 1.16
N VAL A 85 4.79 9.50 1.25
CA VAL A 85 3.59 10.36 1.23
C VAL A 85 3.26 11.01 2.58
N ASN A 86 4.12 10.83 3.57
CA ASN A 86 4.10 11.62 4.80
C ASN A 86 4.44 13.12 4.55
N LEU A 87 5.00 13.46 3.39
CA LEU A 87 5.19 14.84 2.94
C LEU A 87 3.89 15.33 2.28
N PRO A 88 3.26 16.41 2.77
CA PRO A 88 1.97 16.91 2.27
C PRO A 88 1.96 17.17 0.76
N SER A 89 3.02 17.73 0.20
CA SER A 89 3.11 18.02 -1.23
C SER A 89 3.11 16.75 -2.10
N LEU A 90 3.71 15.66 -1.64
CA LEU A 90 3.69 14.38 -2.34
C LEU A 90 2.35 13.68 -2.16
N PHE A 91 1.76 13.76 -0.96
CA PHE A 91 0.42 13.23 -0.70
C PHE A 91 -0.60 13.86 -1.66
N GLU A 92 -0.65 15.20 -1.72
CA GLU A 92 -1.56 15.94 -2.59
C GLU A 92 -1.36 15.57 -4.07
N LYS A 93 -0.10 15.45 -4.50
CA LYS A 93 0.23 15.09 -5.88
C LYS A 93 -0.24 13.68 -6.24
N VAL A 94 -0.08 12.70 -5.34
CA VAL A 94 -0.56 11.33 -5.57
C VAL A 94 -2.08 11.27 -5.45
N ALA A 95 -2.69 11.98 -4.50
CA ALA A 95 -4.14 12.04 -4.34
C ALA A 95 -4.86 12.63 -5.56
N ALA A 96 -4.21 13.54 -6.29
CA ALA A 96 -4.73 14.16 -7.53
C ALA A 96 -4.53 13.27 -8.77
N TRP A 97 -3.93 12.10 -8.63
CA TRP A 97 -3.66 11.20 -9.76
C TRP A 97 -4.95 10.66 -10.38
N GLN A 98 -4.99 10.64 -11.72
CA GLN A 98 -6.05 9.99 -12.50
C GLN A 98 -5.80 8.47 -12.53
N HIS A 99 -6.24 7.77 -11.48
CA HIS A 99 -6.00 6.34 -11.28
C HIS A 99 -7.01 5.45 -12.03
N PRO A 100 -6.65 4.18 -12.33
CA PRO A 100 -7.54 3.26 -13.06
C PRO A 100 -8.58 2.56 -12.17
N PHE A 101 -8.52 2.71 -10.85
CA PHE A 101 -9.39 2.01 -9.91
C PHE A 101 -10.77 2.65 -9.81
N LYS A 102 -11.77 1.89 -9.36
CA LYS A 102 -13.12 2.41 -9.05
C LYS A 102 -13.05 3.51 -7.99
N GLN A 103 -12.25 3.28 -6.94
CA GLN A 103 -12.03 4.21 -5.84
C GLN A 103 -10.64 3.98 -5.26
N LEU A 104 -10.00 5.06 -4.80
CA LEU A 104 -8.67 4.99 -4.19
C LEU A 104 -8.69 5.72 -2.84
N TYR A 105 -8.19 5.05 -1.81
CA TYR A 105 -7.90 5.60 -0.49
C TYR A 105 -6.39 5.59 -0.28
N LEU A 106 -5.79 6.78 -0.21
CA LEU A 106 -4.36 6.95 -0.03
C LEU A 106 -4.01 7.19 1.43
N THR A 107 -2.98 6.52 1.92
CA THR A 107 -2.38 6.77 3.23
C THR A 107 -0.90 6.41 3.23
N THR A 108 -0.24 6.47 4.40
CA THR A 108 1.16 6.07 4.54
C THR A 108 1.31 4.56 4.73
N ASP A 109 2.49 4.03 4.39
CA ASP A 109 2.90 2.65 4.66
C ASP A 109 2.83 2.30 6.16
N LEU A 110 3.18 3.24 7.04
CA LEU A 110 3.09 3.08 8.50
C LEU A 110 1.63 2.87 8.96
N HIS A 111 0.69 3.63 8.39
CA HIS A 111 -0.71 3.53 8.75
C HIS A 111 -1.30 2.19 8.33
N ILE A 112 -1.05 1.73 7.09
CA ILE A 112 -1.54 0.41 6.66
C ILE A 112 -0.92 -0.74 7.46
N ALA A 113 0.35 -0.63 7.86
CA ALA A 113 0.99 -1.60 8.73
C ALA A 113 0.30 -1.68 10.09
N CYS A 114 -0.06 -0.53 10.68
CA CYS A 114 -0.81 -0.45 11.93
C CYS A 114 -2.22 -1.04 11.79
N LEU A 115 -2.96 -0.66 10.74
CA LEU A 115 -4.29 -1.19 10.47
C LEU A 115 -4.27 -2.71 10.26
N GLY A 116 -3.27 -3.22 9.53
CA GLY A 116 -3.11 -4.65 9.28
C GLY A 116 -2.75 -5.44 10.54
N ALA A 117 -1.94 -4.88 11.43
CA ALA A 117 -1.54 -5.51 12.68
C ALA A 117 -2.70 -5.58 13.71
N HIS A 118 -3.67 -4.69 13.61
CA HIS A 118 -4.77 -4.53 14.59
C HIS A 118 -6.15 -4.72 13.97
N ASP A 119 -6.24 -5.36 12.80
CA ASP A 119 -7.50 -5.64 12.05
C ASP A 119 -8.38 -4.37 11.87
N GLY A 120 -7.73 -3.25 11.58
CA GLY A 120 -8.37 -1.94 11.39
C GLY A 120 -8.70 -1.18 12.68
N GLY A 121 -8.42 -1.76 13.85
CA GLY A 121 -8.64 -1.13 15.17
C GLY A 121 -7.49 -0.26 15.63
N ASP A 122 -7.67 0.31 16.81
CA ASP A 122 -6.66 1.11 17.50
C ASP A 122 -5.43 0.27 17.86
N GLY A 123 -4.24 0.84 17.72
CA GLY A 123 -3.01 0.15 18.08
C GLY A 123 -1.74 0.91 17.74
N ALA A 124 -0.61 0.23 17.89
CA ALA A 124 0.69 0.77 17.56
C ALA A 124 1.59 -0.30 16.93
N VAL A 125 2.50 0.13 16.08
CA VAL A 125 3.51 -0.73 15.45
C VAL A 125 4.90 -0.09 15.58
N MET A 126 5.91 -0.95 15.64
CA MET A 126 7.31 -0.57 15.49
C MET A 126 7.84 -1.25 14.24
N ILE A 127 8.33 -0.45 13.31
CA ILE A 127 8.92 -0.94 12.07
C ILE A 127 10.44 -0.79 12.19
N THR A 128 11.16 -1.90 12.02
CA THR A 128 12.61 -1.93 12.00
C THR A 128 13.06 -2.65 10.73
N GLY A 129 13.80 -1.95 9.90
CA GLY A 129 14.35 -2.44 8.65
C GLY A 129 15.61 -1.65 8.32
N THR A 130 15.72 -1.07 7.14
CA THR A 130 16.78 -0.10 6.80
C THR A 130 16.70 1.12 7.71
N GLY A 131 15.50 1.58 8.08
CA GLY A 131 15.26 2.59 9.10
C GLY A 131 14.48 2.02 10.30
N SER A 132 14.22 2.85 11.31
CA SER A 132 13.36 2.51 12.45
C SER A 132 12.36 3.62 12.75
N CYS A 133 11.09 3.22 12.94
CA CYS A 133 9.99 4.15 13.16
C CYS A 133 8.89 3.49 13.98
N GLY A 134 8.35 4.22 14.95
CA GLY A 134 7.14 3.84 15.66
C GLY A 134 5.94 4.63 15.12
N PHE A 135 4.80 3.97 14.99
CA PHE A 135 3.54 4.59 14.60
C PHE A 135 2.41 4.08 15.50
N SER A 136 1.55 4.97 15.93
CA SER A 136 0.31 4.60 16.60
C SER A 136 -0.89 5.27 15.94
N TRP A 137 -2.01 4.56 15.97
CA TRP A 137 -3.33 5.02 15.56
C TRP A 137 -4.32 4.71 16.67
N VAL A 138 -4.82 5.74 17.36
CA VAL A 138 -5.72 5.59 18.50
C VAL A 138 -6.75 6.72 18.48
N ASN A 139 -8.03 6.38 18.52
CA ASN A 139 -9.15 7.35 18.47
C ASN A 139 -9.01 8.33 17.30
N GLU A 140 -8.72 7.82 16.09
CA GLU A 140 -8.54 8.59 14.86
C GLU A 140 -7.37 9.60 14.89
N LYS A 141 -6.43 9.41 15.81
CA LYS A 141 -5.22 10.23 15.94
C LYS A 141 -3.98 9.38 15.74
N SER A 142 -3.05 9.92 14.96
CA SER A 142 -1.75 9.30 14.72
C SER A 142 -0.64 9.97 15.53
N LEU A 143 0.35 9.18 15.94
CA LEU A 143 1.61 9.65 16.48
C LEU A 143 2.75 8.87 15.80
N ILE A 144 3.76 9.59 15.35
CA ILE A 144 4.98 9.02 14.75
C ILE A 144 6.14 9.33 15.67
N ILE A 145 6.99 8.30 15.92
CA ILE A 145 8.21 8.41 16.73
C ILE A 145 9.37 7.83 15.92
N GLY A 146 10.45 8.58 15.75
CA GLY A 146 11.59 8.17 14.93
C GLY A 146 11.40 8.46 13.45
N GLY A 147 12.06 7.69 12.56
CA GLY A 147 11.99 7.91 11.11
C GLY A 147 12.73 9.15 10.62
N HIS A 148 13.72 9.63 11.42
CA HIS A 148 14.49 10.85 11.07
C HIS A 148 15.66 10.58 10.13
N GLY A 149 15.90 9.33 9.76
CA GLY A 149 16.99 8.94 8.88
C GLY A 149 18.37 8.90 9.55
N PHE A 150 19.27 8.05 9.02
CA PHE A 150 20.66 8.01 9.41
C PHE A 150 21.40 9.29 8.99
N PRO A 151 22.33 9.86 9.79
CA PRO A 151 22.78 9.42 11.12
C PRO A 151 22.01 10.06 12.28
N HIS A 152 20.97 10.85 12.03
CA HIS A 152 20.25 11.62 13.06
C HIS A 152 19.16 10.82 13.78
N GLY A 153 18.77 9.67 13.21
CA GLY A 153 17.75 8.77 13.73
C GLY A 153 18.03 7.33 13.33
N ASP A 154 16.95 6.53 13.25
CA ASP A 154 17.00 5.11 12.86
C ASP A 154 17.85 4.22 13.78
N LEU A 155 17.94 4.58 15.05
CA LEU A 155 18.68 3.81 16.06
C LEU A 155 18.16 2.37 16.13
N GLY A 156 19.07 1.39 16.06
CA GLY A 156 18.74 -0.02 16.08
C GLY A 156 18.19 -0.57 14.75
N SER A 157 18.27 0.20 13.66
CA SER A 157 17.93 -0.25 12.31
C SER A 157 19.12 -0.88 11.61
N GLY A 158 18.89 -1.41 10.38
CA GLY A 158 19.94 -1.94 9.52
C GLY A 158 20.89 -0.88 8.95
N ALA A 159 20.63 0.42 9.14
CA ALA A 159 21.52 1.52 8.76
C ALA A 159 22.65 1.76 9.79
N TRP A 160 22.57 1.20 10.98
CA TRP A 160 23.56 1.19 12.06
C TRP A 160 24.24 -0.18 12.11
#